data_7e73176d69bed534f64f514df8519720
#
_entry.id   7e73176d69bed534f64f514df8519720
#
_cell.length_a   1.000
_cell.length_b   1.000
_cell.length_c   1.000
_cell.angle_alpha   90.00
_cell.angle_beta   90.00
_cell.angle_gamma   90.00
#
_symmetry.space_group_name_H-M   'P 1'
#
loop_
_entity.id
_entity.type
_entity.pdbx_description
1 polymer ?
#
loop_
_entity_poly.entity_id
_entity_poly.type
_entity_poly.pdbx_seq_one_letter_code
_entity_poly.pdbx_strand_id
1 'polypeptide(L)'
;MNDVMRKGIVFAVFFLLLLMMAVPYGCTDRKAASADSAASDTLVNDTSSLDSTETLIAETPVPKAADELFDDFVFNFAANRKLQMRRIQFPLPVYHNGKLTKHVDKEQWKMEHFFMHQGYYTIVFDNNKQKYLMKDTTVGHVVVEKIFFKRKTVQQFVFDRLQGEWMLTSMNYKPLYQNKNASFLRFYHHFAVDSAFQVKSMADEVEFTAPDPEDDFSQISGVIMPEQWPDFKPTLIPRGIIYNIIYGQHYTETTRKIFLIRGIANGLEIELVFRKVKGKWKLVKFNS
;
A
#
# COMPACT_ATOMS: atom_id res chain seq x y z
N MET A 1 -46.93 21.07 17.91
CA MET A 1 -45.78 21.03 18.84
C MET A 1 -44.60 21.48 18.01
N ASN A 2 -44.12 22.69 18.27
CA ASN A 2 -43.25 23.46 17.38
C ASN A 2 -41.85 22.88 17.24
N ASP A 3 -41.30 22.97 16.06
CA ASP A 3 -39.95 22.49 15.66
C ASP A 3 -38.81 22.98 16.57
N VAL A 4 -39.02 24.11 17.24
CA VAL A 4 -38.08 24.69 18.22
C VAL A 4 -38.01 23.84 19.51
N MET A 5 -39.10 23.23 19.93
CA MET A 5 -39.13 22.35 21.11
C MET A 5 -38.45 21.00 20.85
N ARG A 6 -38.52 20.46 19.62
CA ARG A 6 -37.83 19.22 19.23
C ARG A 6 -36.30 19.38 19.23
N LYS A 7 -35.80 20.52 18.74
CA LYS A 7 -34.38 20.83 18.74
C LYS A 7 -33.83 21.04 20.16
N GLY A 8 -34.61 21.66 21.06
CA GLY A 8 -34.24 21.84 22.44
C GLY A 8 -34.13 20.53 23.23
N ILE A 9 -35.02 19.57 22.97
CA ILE A 9 -35.01 18.26 23.64
C ILE A 9 -33.81 17.42 23.20
N VAL A 10 -33.47 17.45 21.88
CA VAL A 10 -32.31 16.74 21.35
C VAL A 10 -31.00 17.30 21.93
N PHE A 11 -30.90 18.63 22.07
CA PHE A 11 -29.72 19.27 22.70
C PHE A 11 -29.59 18.95 24.18
N ALA A 12 -30.71 18.90 24.94
CA ALA A 12 -30.70 18.56 26.36
C ALA A 12 -30.29 17.09 26.60
N VAL A 13 -30.73 16.16 25.77
CA VAL A 13 -30.35 14.73 25.86
C VAL A 13 -28.87 14.53 25.50
N PHE A 14 -28.36 15.26 24.53
CA PHE A 14 -26.94 15.19 24.17
C PHE A 14 -26.02 15.75 25.25
N PHE A 15 -26.45 16.81 25.94
CA PHE A 15 -25.70 17.41 27.03
C PHE A 15 -25.72 16.52 28.30
N LEU A 16 -26.82 15.79 28.54
CA LEU A 16 -26.95 14.86 29.66
C LEU A 16 -26.06 13.60 29.44
N LEU A 17 -25.94 13.13 28.22
CA LEU A 17 -25.04 12.01 27.86
C LEU A 17 -23.57 12.37 27.97
N LEU A 18 -23.19 13.62 27.70
CA LEU A 18 -21.80 14.09 27.85
C LEU A 18 -21.39 14.24 29.33
N LEU A 19 -22.33 14.52 30.25
CA LEU A 19 -22.06 14.64 31.66
C LEU A 19 -21.85 13.29 32.37
N MET A 20 -22.33 12.18 31.82
CA MET A 20 -22.15 10.84 32.38
C MET A 20 -20.78 10.20 32.10
N MET A 21 -19.95 10.80 31.24
CA MET A 21 -18.61 10.27 30.91
C MET A 21 -17.47 10.85 31.74
N ALA A 22 -17.77 11.69 32.77
CA ALA A 22 -16.76 12.27 33.65
C ALA A 22 -16.78 11.65 35.06
N VAL A 23 -16.59 10.32 35.15
CA VAL A 23 -16.33 9.68 36.44
C VAL A 23 -14.88 9.15 36.43
N PRO A 24 -13.97 9.71 37.23
CA PRO A 24 -12.62 9.16 37.35
C PRO A 24 -12.65 7.89 38.19
N TYR A 25 -12.25 6.78 37.67
CA TYR A 25 -11.96 5.56 38.41
C TYR A 25 -10.66 5.79 39.21
N GLY A 26 -10.80 5.99 40.51
CA GLY A 26 -9.68 6.02 41.44
C GLY A 26 -9.20 4.59 41.74
N CYS A 27 -7.93 4.33 41.49
CA CYS A 27 -7.24 3.16 42.00
C CYS A 27 -6.85 3.39 43.47
N THR A 28 -7.30 2.50 44.38
CA THR A 28 -6.88 2.47 45.76
C THR A 28 -5.60 1.66 45.91
N ASP A 29 -4.53 2.34 46.34
CA ASP A 29 -3.28 1.76 46.81
C ASP A 29 -3.48 1.03 48.13
N ARG A 30 -2.99 -0.20 48.24
CA ARG A 30 -2.71 -0.87 49.53
C ARG A 30 -1.22 -0.87 49.79
N LYS A 31 -0.86 -0.05 50.78
CA LYS A 31 0.48 0.06 51.39
C LYS A 31 0.76 -1.16 52.25
N ALA A 32 1.93 -1.76 52.14
CA ALA A 32 2.59 -2.48 53.19
C ALA A 32 4.03 -1.96 53.30
N ALA A 33 4.40 -1.59 54.55
CA ALA A 33 5.63 -0.89 54.89
C ALA A 33 6.80 -1.87 55.11
N SER A 34 8.01 -1.47 54.79
CA SER A 34 9.07 -1.12 55.74
C SER A 34 10.46 -0.96 55.09
N ALA A 35 11.03 0.19 55.41
CA ALA A 35 12.34 0.48 55.95
C ALA A 35 13.57 0.55 55.04
N ASP A 36 13.99 1.79 54.94
CA ASP A 36 15.34 2.37 55.15
C ASP A 36 16.47 2.16 54.13
N SER A 37 16.91 3.22 53.54
CA SER A 37 18.22 3.87 53.58
C SER A 37 18.58 4.61 52.28
N ALA A 38 18.72 5.94 52.45
CA ALA A 38 19.71 6.86 51.88
C ALA A 38 20.01 6.97 50.37
N ALA A 39 19.61 8.12 49.87
CA ALA A 39 20.32 9.07 48.98
C ALA A 39 21.22 8.59 47.83
N SER A 40 20.85 8.96 46.62
CA SER A 40 21.68 9.84 45.76
C SER A 40 20.93 10.23 44.49
N ASP A 41 20.89 11.53 44.25
CA ASP A 41 20.47 12.18 43.01
C ASP A 41 21.33 11.73 41.83
N THR A 42 20.70 11.26 40.75
CA THR A 42 21.30 11.35 39.42
C THR A 42 20.19 11.34 38.38
N LEU A 43 20.00 12.46 37.72
CA LEU A 43 19.21 12.64 36.50
C LEU A 43 19.75 11.70 35.45
N VAL A 44 19.00 10.68 35.07
CA VAL A 44 19.28 9.84 33.91
C VAL A 44 18.26 10.14 32.83
N ASN A 45 18.74 10.74 31.75
CA ASN A 45 18.07 10.97 30.50
C ASN A 45 17.41 9.68 29.97
N ASP A 46 16.10 9.72 29.83
CA ASP A 46 15.28 8.64 29.27
C ASP A 46 15.30 8.68 27.73
N THR A 47 16.44 8.32 27.14
CA THR A 47 16.61 8.20 25.68
C THR A 47 17.00 6.78 25.24
N SER A 48 16.96 5.79 26.15
CA SER A 48 17.50 4.44 25.89
C SER A 48 16.46 3.35 25.62
N SER A 49 15.14 3.63 25.69
CA SER A 49 14.11 2.60 25.54
C SER A 49 13.70 2.32 24.06
N LEU A 50 13.91 3.27 23.15
CA LEU A 50 13.59 3.09 21.73
C LEU A 50 14.67 2.25 21.00
N ASP A 51 15.92 2.39 21.40
CA ASP A 51 17.06 1.69 20.77
C ASP A 51 17.09 0.19 21.09
N SER A 52 16.58 -0.21 22.27
CA SER A 52 16.55 -1.62 22.68
C SER A 52 15.46 -2.44 21.96
N THR A 53 14.32 -1.83 21.63
CA THR A 53 13.24 -2.54 20.91
C THR A 53 13.60 -2.72 19.43
N GLU A 54 14.21 -1.72 18.80
CA GLU A 54 14.75 -1.85 17.43
C GLU A 54 15.90 -2.87 17.37
N THR A 55 16.73 -2.96 18.39
CA THR A 55 17.81 -3.93 18.47
C THR A 55 17.27 -5.36 18.63
N LEU A 56 16.25 -5.58 19.44
CA LEU A 56 15.61 -6.89 19.63
C LEU A 56 14.90 -7.37 18.34
N ILE A 57 14.21 -6.48 17.63
CA ILE A 57 13.58 -6.82 16.34
C ILE A 57 14.63 -7.15 15.29
N ALA A 58 15.79 -6.52 15.33
CA ALA A 58 16.87 -6.73 14.37
C ALA A 58 17.70 -8.00 14.64
N GLU A 59 17.69 -8.55 15.85
CA GLU A 59 18.41 -9.75 16.25
C GLU A 59 17.56 -11.02 16.15
N THR A 60 16.24 -10.89 16.04
CA THR A 60 15.37 -12.06 15.84
C THR A 60 15.61 -12.63 14.44
N PRO A 61 16.01 -13.92 14.30
CA PRO A 61 16.16 -14.54 13.00
C PRO A 61 14.82 -14.45 12.24
N VAL A 62 14.86 -13.90 11.02
CA VAL A 62 13.68 -13.88 10.16
C VAL A 62 13.30 -15.34 9.90
N PRO A 63 12.07 -15.79 10.21
CA PRO A 63 11.65 -17.16 9.94
C PRO A 63 11.87 -17.49 8.46
N LYS A 64 12.30 -18.72 8.13
CA LYS A 64 12.45 -19.15 6.74
C LYS A 64 11.17 -18.96 5.91
N ALA A 65 10.01 -19.09 6.54
CA ALA A 65 8.70 -18.83 5.94
C ALA A 65 8.52 -17.38 5.45
N ALA A 66 9.25 -16.40 6.01
CA ALA A 66 9.16 -15.01 5.57
C ALA A 66 9.76 -14.74 4.18
N ASP A 67 10.47 -15.71 3.60
CA ASP A 67 11.00 -15.64 2.23
C ASP A 67 10.19 -16.49 1.24
N GLU A 68 9.13 -17.18 1.67
CA GLU A 68 8.32 -18.03 0.78
C GLU A 68 7.53 -17.17 -0.21
N LEU A 69 6.86 -16.13 0.26
CA LEU A 69 6.18 -15.19 -0.59
C LEU A 69 6.93 -13.86 -0.63
N PHE A 70 6.93 -13.23 -1.79
CA PHE A 70 7.57 -11.93 -1.95
C PHE A 70 6.93 -10.84 -1.08
N ASP A 71 5.61 -10.86 -0.90
CA ASP A 71 4.89 -9.89 -0.07
C ASP A 71 5.38 -9.94 1.38
N ASP A 72 5.56 -11.11 1.95
CA ASP A 72 6.02 -11.29 3.34
C ASP A 72 7.44 -10.74 3.51
N PHE A 73 8.30 -10.93 2.50
CA PHE A 73 9.65 -10.39 2.48
C PHE A 73 9.67 -8.87 2.31
N VAL A 74 8.96 -8.33 1.30
CA VAL A 74 9.14 -6.94 0.88
C VAL A 74 8.65 -5.93 1.92
N PHE A 75 7.62 -6.25 2.70
CA PHE A 75 7.15 -5.38 3.78
C PHE A 75 8.21 -5.24 4.88
N ASN A 76 8.82 -6.34 5.30
CA ASN A 76 9.92 -6.34 6.25
C ASN A 76 11.15 -5.62 5.68
N PHE A 77 11.49 -5.88 4.41
CA PHE A 77 12.60 -5.23 3.72
C PHE A 77 12.42 -3.70 3.64
N ALA A 78 11.21 -3.23 3.33
CA ALA A 78 10.90 -1.80 3.25
C ALA A 78 10.90 -1.09 4.61
N ALA A 79 10.59 -1.81 5.70
CA ALA A 79 10.53 -1.27 7.05
C ALA A 79 11.86 -1.34 7.82
N ASN A 80 12.79 -2.25 7.45
CA ASN A 80 13.96 -2.56 8.26
C ASN A 80 15.27 -2.26 7.52
N ARG A 81 16.02 -1.24 7.97
CA ARG A 81 17.30 -0.85 7.39
C ARG A 81 18.35 -1.96 7.46
N LYS A 82 18.45 -2.69 8.59
CA LYS A 82 19.43 -3.78 8.74
C LYS A 82 19.13 -4.91 7.75
N LEU A 83 17.85 -5.21 7.53
CA LEU A 83 17.44 -6.20 6.54
C LEU A 83 17.79 -5.74 5.12
N GLN A 84 17.56 -4.48 4.75
CA GLN A 84 18.00 -3.94 3.46
C GLN A 84 19.49 -4.13 3.25
N MET A 85 20.31 -3.78 4.25
CA MET A 85 21.76 -3.91 4.16
C MET A 85 22.27 -5.35 4.00
N ARG A 86 21.49 -6.35 4.40
CA ARG A 86 21.81 -7.78 4.24
C ARG A 86 21.29 -8.36 2.94
N ARG A 87 20.14 -7.86 2.46
CA ARG A 87 19.38 -8.40 1.33
C ARG A 87 19.56 -7.56 0.04
N ILE A 88 20.63 -6.77 -0.02
CA ILE A 88 21.05 -6.07 -1.23
C ILE A 88 22.41 -6.65 -1.67
N GLN A 89 22.50 -7.01 -2.94
CA GLN A 89 23.74 -7.47 -3.55
C GLN A 89 24.62 -6.27 -3.85
N PHE A 90 25.55 -5.97 -2.96
CA PHE A 90 26.53 -4.89 -3.16
C PHE A 90 27.82 -5.37 -3.84
N PRO A 91 28.43 -4.53 -4.70
CA PRO A 91 27.98 -3.24 -5.17
C PRO A 91 26.75 -3.37 -6.09
N LEU A 92 25.68 -2.60 -5.80
CA LEU A 92 24.40 -2.72 -6.49
C LEU A 92 24.46 -2.06 -7.89
N PRO A 93 24.31 -2.80 -9.00
CA PRO A 93 24.34 -2.23 -10.33
C PRO A 93 23.11 -1.38 -10.62
N VAL A 94 23.33 -0.22 -11.24
CA VAL A 94 22.30 0.73 -11.64
C VAL A 94 22.34 0.93 -13.14
N TYR A 95 21.22 0.63 -13.78
CA TYR A 95 21.06 0.75 -15.22
C TYR A 95 20.20 1.98 -15.57
N HIS A 96 20.50 2.61 -16.69
CA HIS A 96 19.64 3.58 -17.36
C HIS A 96 19.35 3.11 -18.78
N ASN A 97 18.09 2.90 -19.08
CA ASN A 97 17.65 2.34 -20.38
C ASN A 97 18.39 1.03 -20.75
N GLY A 98 18.58 0.16 -19.74
CA GLY A 98 19.27 -1.12 -19.92
C GLY A 98 20.79 -1.04 -20.02
N LYS A 99 21.40 0.15 -19.97
CA LYS A 99 22.87 0.32 -19.95
C LYS A 99 23.34 0.53 -18.52
N LEU A 100 24.32 -0.23 -18.07
CA LEU A 100 24.98 -0.05 -16.80
C LEU A 100 25.61 1.35 -16.74
N THR A 101 25.27 2.14 -15.71
CA THR A 101 25.76 3.51 -15.56
C THR A 101 26.62 3.70 -14.32
N LYS A 102 26.33 2.98 -13.25
CA LYS A 102 27.09 3.04 -12.00
C LYS A 102 26.81 1.83 -11.13
N HIS A 103 27.61 1.69 -10.10
CA HIS A 103 27.33 0.83 -8.94
C HIS A 103 27.05 1.69 -7.72
N VAL A 104 26.24 1.20 -6.81
CA VAL A 104 26.00 1.81 -5.49
C VAL A 104 26.66 0.91 -4.45
N ASP A 105 27.64 1.43 -3.74
CA ASP A 105 28.29 0.72 -2.66
C ASP A 105 27.43 0.73 -1.39
N LYS A 106 27.76 -0.15 -0.47
CA LYS A 106 27.02 -0.35 0.77
C LYS A 106 26.88 0.94 1.59
N GLU A 107 27.94 1.73 1.65
CA GLU A 107 28.02 2.99 2.39
C GLU A 107 27.19 4.11 1.72
N GLN A 108 26.95 4.00 0.43
CA GLN A 108 26.19 4.97 -0.36
C GLN A 108 24.69 4.67 -0.37
N TRP A 109 24.30 3.47 0.08
CA TRP A 109 22.89 3.10 0.09
C TRP A 109 22.10 3.94 1.08
N LYS A 110 21.04 4.59 0.58
CA LYS A 110 20.04 5.24 1.39
C LYS A 110 18.82 4.35 1.47
N MET A 111 18.30 4.15 2.69
CA MET A 111 17.10 3.35 2.90
C MET A 111 15.96 3.78 1.98
N GLU A 112 15.40 2.85 1.24
CA GLU A 112 14.21 3.06 0.41
C GLU A 112 13.00 2.48 1.15
N HIS A 113 12.03 3.33 1.49
CA HIS A 113 10.83 2.93 2.21
C HIS A 113 9.72 2.41 1.30
N PHE A 114 9.96 2.40 -0.01
CA PHE A 114 9.00 1.93 -0.99
C PHE A 114 7.60 2.56 -0.77
N PHE A 115 6.59 1.72 -0.78
CA PHE A 115 5.18 2.10 -0.62
C PHE A 115 4.74 2.29 0.84
N MET A 116 5.63 2.10 1.84
CA MET A 116 5.27 2.15 3.27
C MET A 116 4.62 3.47 3.68
N HIS A 117 5.15 4.61 3.19
CA HIS A 117 4.60 5.93 3.54
C HIS A 117 3.23 6.21 2.92
N GLN A 118 2.88 5.59 1.80
CA GLN A 118 1.57 5.77 1.19
C GLN A 118 0.53 4.75 1.68
N GLY A 119 0.96 3.69 2.36
CA GLY A 119 0.11 2.67 2.96
C GLY A 119 -0.56 1.71 1.98
N TYR A 120 -0.19 1.76 0.70
CA TYR A 120 -0.71 0.89 -0.36
C TYR A 120 0.29 0.72 -1.50
N TYR A 121 0.09 -0.34 -2.29
CA TYR A 121 0.78 -0.58 -3.55
C TYR A 121 -0.22 -1.02 -4.62
N THR A 122 0.24 -1.10 -5.85
CA THR A 122 -0.61 -1.47 -6.99
C THR A 122 -0.04 -2.65 -7.75
N ILE A 123 -0.91 -3.36 -8.45
CA ILE A 123 -0.53 -4.43 -9.37
C ILE A 123 -1.37 -4.29 -10.63
N VAL A 124 -0.74 -4.41 -11.78
CA VAL A 124 -1.43 -4.48 -13.08
C VAL A 124 -1.45 -5.92 -13.56
N PHE A 125 -2.63 -6.43 -13.88
CA PHE A 125 -2.81 -7.74 -14.50
C PHE A 125 -3.53 -7.60 -15.84
N ASP A 126 -3.30 -8.56 -16.74
CA ASP A 126 -4.05 -8.69 -17.98
C ASP A 126 -5.37 -9.43 -17.77
N ASN A 127 -5.39 -10.37 -16.84
CA ASN A 127 -6.55 -11.22 -16.53
C ASN A 127 -6.49 -11.77 -15.11
N ASN A 128 -7.61 -12.34 -14.63
CA ASN A 128 -7.74 -12.88 -13.28
C ASN A 128 -6.82 -14.07 -13.00
N LYS A 129 -6.45 -14.85 -14.03
CA LYS A 129 -5.56 -16.00 -13.82
C LYS A 129 -4.18 -15.57 -13.34
N GLN A 130 -3.72 -14.36 -13.69
CA GLN A 130 -2.42 -13.86 -13.24
C GLN A 130 -2.38 -13.50 -11.74
N LYS A 131 -3.53 -13.37 -11.07
CA LYS A 131 -3.58 -13.06 -9.63
C LYS A 131 -2.97 -14.17 -8.76
N TYR A 132 -2.94 -15.41 -9.24
CA TYR A 132 -2.34 -16.51 -8.48
C TYR A 132 -0.85 -16.29 -8.21
N LEU A 133 -0.15 -15.54 -9.08
CA LEU A 133 1.28 -15.25 -8.94
C LEU A 133 1.64 -14.57 -7.60
N MET A 134 0.71 -13.83 -7.01
CA MET A 134 0.92 -13.22 -5.69
C MET A 134 1.07 -14.26 -4.56
N LYS A 135 0.55 -15.47 -4.77
CA LYS A 135 0.56 -16.59 -3.81
C LYS A 135 1.45 -17.75 -4.27
N ASP A 136 2.16 -17.57 -5.37
CA ASP A 136 2.99 -18.62 -5.96
C ASP A 136 4.39 -18.58 -5.36
N THR A 137 4.69 -19.56 -4.51
CA THR A 137 5.98 -19.73 -3.84
C THR A 137 7.13 -20.08 -4.80
N THR A 138 6.81 -20.48 -6.05
CA THR A 138 7.82 -20.79 -7.08
C THR A 138 8.34 -19.56 -7.82
N VAL A 139 7.69 -18.39 -7.65
CA VAL A 139 8.16 -17.14 -8.20
C VAL A 139 9.55 -16.82 -7.63
N GLY A 140 10.51 -16.65 -8.51
CA GLY A 140 11.90 -16.36 -8.15
C GLY A 140 12.42 -15.01 -8.68
N HIS A 141 11.57 -14.24 -9.37
CA HIS A 141 11.92 -12.93 -9.93
C HIS A 141 10.73 -11.97 -9.78
N VAL A 142 10.96 -10.85 -9.09
CA VAL A 142 9.96 -9.80 -8.87
C VAL A 142 10.56 -8.43 -9.14
N VAL A 143 9.79 -7.56 -9.77
CA VAL A 143 10.18 -6.17 -9.99
C VAL A 143 9.21 -5.23 -9.27
N VAL A 144 9.72 -4.38 -8.41
CA VAL A 144 8.96 -3.25 -7.84
C VAL A 144 9.23 -2.01 -8.68
N GLU A 145 8.21 -1.50 -9.34
CA GLU A 145 8.27 -0.28 -10.14
C GLU A 145 7.79 0.92 -9.32
N LYS A 146 8.63 1.93 -9.18
CA LYS A 146 8.26 3.26 -8.70
C LYS A 146 7.99 4.14 -9.92
N ILE A 147 6.73 4.42 -10.18
CA ILE A 147 6.26 5.11 -11.38
C ILE A 147 6.02 6.59 -11.05
N PHE A 148 6.76 7.46 -11.70
CA PHE A 148 6.65 8.92 -11.56
C PHE A 148 5.86 9.49 -12.73
N PHE A 149 4.55 9.63 -12.59
CA PHE A 149 3.69 10.10 -13.69
C PHE A 149 4.08 11.49 -14.20
N LYS A 150 4.33 12.44 -13.30
CA LYS A 150 4.73 13.81 -13.67
C LYS A 150 6.05 13.84 -14.44
N ARG A 151 7.04 13.04 -14.02
CA ARG A 151 8.36 12.94 -14.66
C ARG A 151 8.35 12.04 -15.88
N LYS A 152 7.29 11.26 -16.08
CA LYS A 152 7.19 10.23 -17.13
C LYS A 152 8.35 9.22 -17.09
N THR A 153 8.78 8.82 -15.89
CA THR A 153 9.88 7.89 -15.65
C THR A 153 9.45 6.77 -14.72
N VAL A 154 10.15 5.64 -14.82
CA VAL A 154 9.98 4.46 -13.98
C VAL A 154 11.33 4.08 -13.42
N GLN A 155 11.41 3.93 -12.11
CA GLN A 155 12.52 3.29 -11.41
C GLN A 155 12.11 1.87 -11.06
N GLN A 156 12.89 0.90 -11.48
CA GLN A 156 12.67 -0.52 -11.21
C GLN A 156 13.67 -0.99 -10.17
N PHE A 157 13.19 -1.69 -9.17
CA PHE A 157 13.97 -2.46 -8.20
C PHE A 157 13.78 -3.93 -8.54
N VAL A 158 14.84 -4.60 -8.93
CA VAL A 158 14.81 -6.00 -9.37
C VAL A 158 15.20 -6.89 -8.22
N PHE A 159 14.32 -7.79 -7.87
CA PHE A 159 14.53 -8.78 -6.83
C PHE A 159 14.59 -10.17 -7.44
N ASP A 160 15.61 -10.92 -7.06
CA ASP A 160 15.78 -12.32 -7.45
C ASP A 160 15.92 -13.18 -6.20
N ARG A 161 15.41 -14.41 -6.25
CA ARG A 161 15.58 -15.38 -5.19
C ARG A 161 16.89 -16.13 -5.38
N LEU A 162 17.91 -15.78 -4.58
CA LEU A 162 19.23 -16.39 -4.62
C LEU A 162 19.39 -17.32 -3.41
N GLN A 163 19.65 -18.60 -3.65
CA GLN A 163 19.82 -19.61 -2.59
C GLN A 163 18.62 -19.69 -1.60
N GLY A 164 17.40 -19.43 -2.11
CA GLY A 164 16.19 -19.44 -1.31
C GLY A 164 15.84 -18.09 -0.65
N GLU A 165 16.72 -17.09 -0.72
CA GLU A 165 16.52 -15.77 -0.13
C GLU A 165 16.24 -14.70 -1.19
N TRP A 166 15.28 -13.81 -0.91
CA TRP A 166 15.04 -12.65 -1.76
C TRP A 166 16.15 -11.61 -1.62
N MET A 167 16.74 -11.21 -2.73
CA MET A 167 17.81 -10.22 -2.79
C MET A 167 17.47 -9.12 -3.80
N LEU A 168 17.74 -7.86 -3.45
CA LEU A 168 17.74 -6.77 -4.44
C LEU A 168 19.04 -6.89 -5.24
N THR A 169 18.94 -7.18 -6.53
CA THR A 169 20.06 -7.50 -7.41
C THR A 169 20.44 -6.37 -8.35
N SER A 170 19.47 -5.48 -8.67
CA SER A 170 19.77 -4.32 -9.51
C SER A 170 18.69 -3.25 -9.43
N MET A 171 19.02 -2.05 -9.90
CA MET A 171 18.07 -0.98 -10.19
C MET A 171 18.14 -0.58 -11.66
N ASN A 172 16.99 -0.21 -12.25
CA ASN A 172 16.95 0.29 -13.62
C ASN A 172 16.02 1.50 -13.73
N TYR A 173 16.47 2.55 -14.38
CA TYR A 173 15.70 3.74 -14.70
C TYR A 173 15.37 3.75 -16.18
N LYS A 174 14.10 3.95 -16.52
CA LYS A 174 13.66 4.03 -17.90
C LYS A 174 12.50 5.02 -18.08
N PRO A 175 12.32 5.60 -19.27
CA PRO A 175 11.16 6.41 -19.54
C PRO A 175 9.87 5.58 -19.52
N LEU A 176 8.75 6.21 -19.10
CA LEU A 176 7.46 5.53 -18.97
C LEU A 176 6.96 4.91 -20.28
N TYR A 177 7.31 5.50 -21.43
CA TYR A 177 6.87 4.96 -22.74
C TYR A 177 7.47 3.59 -23.07
N GLN A 178 8.57 3.19 -22.40
CA GLN A 178 9.17 1.86 -22.54
C GLN A 178 8.53 0.82 -21.60
N ASN A 179 7.61 1.23 -20.72
CA ASN A 179 6.88 0.29 -19.89
C ASN A 179 5.90 -0.52 -20.75
N LYS A 180 5.80 -1.82 -20.51
CA LYS A 180 4.86 -2.70 -21.24
C LYS A 180 3.41 -2.26 -21.11
N ASN A 181 3.06 -1.58 -20.01
CA ASN A 181 1.74 -1.01 -19.75
C ASN A 181 1.64 0.49 -20.08
N ALA A 182 2.59 1.07 -20.83
CA ALA A 182 2.68 2.52 -21.05
C ALA A 182 1.40 3.17 -21.58
N SER A 183 0.68 2.51 -22.48
CA SER A 183 -0.61 2.98 -23.01
C SER A 183 -1.66 3.08 -21.92
N PHE A 184 -1.78 2.05 -21.10
CA PHE A 184 -2.69 2.02 -19.95
C PHE A 184 -2.29 3.03 -18.88
N LEU A 185 -1.01 3.09 -18.50
CA LEU A 185 -0.52 3.98 -17.46
C LEU A 185 -0.69 5.47 -17.83
N ARG A 186 -0.55 5.83 -19.10
CA ARG A 186 -0.85 7.20 -19.57
C ARG A 186 -2.34 7.53 -19.41
N PHE A 187 -3.21 6.61 -19.78
CA PHE A 187 -4.64 6.75 -19.58
C PHE A 187 -4.97 6.85 -18.09
N TYR A 188 -4.45 5.92 -17.28
CA TYR A 188 -4.70 5.88 -15.85
C TYR A 188 -4.27 7.16 -15.14
N HIS A 189 -3.16 7.75 -15.54
CA HIS A 189 -2.70 9.03 -14.99
C HIS A 189 -3.75 10.14 -15.13
N HIS A 190 -4.39 10.26 -16.29
CA HIS A 190 -5.49 11.20 -16.51
C HIS A 190 -6.73 10.81 -15.68
N PHE A 191 -7.09 9.54 -15.70
CA PHE A 191 -8.20 9.00 -14.91
C PHE A 191 -8.04 9.30 -13.42
N ALA A 192 -6.86 9.17 -12.88
CA ALA A 192 -6.61 9.34 -11.44
C ALA A 192 -6.75 10.78 -10.94
N VAL A 193 -6.62 11.79 -11.81
CA VAL A 193 -6.56 13.21 -11.39
C VAL A 193 -7.73 14.07 -11.87
N ASP A 194 -8.54 13.59 -12.80
CA ASP A 194 -9.62 14.36 -13.43
C ASP A 194 -10.95 13.64 -13.29
N SER A 195 -11.82 14.15 -12.41
CA SER A 195 -13.13 13.57 -12.14
C SER A 195 -14.06 13.60 -13.35
N ALA A 196 -14.00 14.63 -14.19
CA ALA A 196 -14.80 14.67 -15.41
C ALA A 196 -14.30 13.64 -16.43
N PHE A 197 -12.99 13.46 -16.50
CA PHE A 197 -12.39 12.40 -17.33
C PHE A 197 -12.73 11.00 -16.81
N GLN A 198 -12.86 10.79 -15.49
CA GLN A 198 -13.30 9.53 -14.92
C GLN A 198 -14.68 9.15 -15.46
N VAL A 199 -15.68 10.03 -15.30
CA VAL A 199 -17.05 9.83 -15.80
C VAL A 199 -17.04 9.54 -17.30
N LYS A 200 -16.31 10.34 -18.09
CA LYS A 200 -16.18 10.17 -19.55
C LYS A 200 -15.52 8.85 -19.96
N SER A 201 -14.72 8.29 -19.06
CA SER A 201 -13.95 7.05 -19.26
C SER A 201 -14.62 5.84 -18.66
N MET A 202 -15.91 5.92 -18.29
CA MET A 202 -16.71 4.76 -17.89
C MET A 202 -17.42 4.17 -19.10
N ALA A 203 -17.71 2.87 -19.05
CA ALA A 203 -18.72 2.25 -19.92
C ALA A 203 -20.10 2.81 -19.55
N ASP A 204 -21.09 2.61 -20.45
CA ASP A 204 -22.45 3.05 -20.19
C ASP A 204 -23.06 2.37 -18.95
N GLU A 205 -22.62 1.14 -18.69
CA GLU A 205 -22.91 0.35 -17.50
C GLU A 205 -21.60 -0.17 -16.92
N VAL A 206 -21.38 0.05 -15.61
CA VAL A 206 -20.19 -0.44 -14.89
C VAL A 206 -20.66 -1.36 -13.77
N GLU A 207 -20.23 -2.61 -13.83
CA GLU A 207 -20.44 -3.58 -12.76
C GLU A 207 -19.70 -3.15 -11.49
N PHE A 208 -20.31 -3.29 -10.33
CA PHE A 208 -19.63 -3.09 -9.07
C PHE A 208 -19.93 -4.19 -8.06
N THR A 209 -19.00 -4.38 -7.13
CA THR A 209 -19.17 -5.16 -5.92
C THR A 209 -18.51 -4.38 -4.78
N ALA A 210 -19.22 -4.21 -3.68
CA ALA A 210 -18.75 -3.49 -2.51
C ALA A 210 -19.24 -4.19 -1.24
N PRO A 211 -18.58 -3.96 -0.07
CA PRO A 211 -19.13 -4.39 1.21
C PRO A 211 -20.53 -3.81 1.42
N ASP A 212 -21.41 -4.59 2.02
CA ASP A 212 -22.73 -4.11 2.41
C ASP A 212 -22.59 -3.18 3.63
N PRO A 213 -23.07 -1.93 3.55
CA PRO A 213 -22.98 -1.01 4.69
C PRO A 213 -23.85 -1.42 5.90
N GLU A 214 -24.80 -2.34 5.71
CA GLU A 214 -25.69 -2.82 6.76
C GLU A 214 -25.29 -4.20 7.33
N ASP A 215 -24.38 -4.91 6.64
CA ASP A 215 -23.89 -6.24 7.07
C ASP A 215 -22.42 -6.44 6.69
N ASP A 216 -21.54 -6.39 7.68
CA ASP A 216 -20.07 -6.53 7.54
C ASP A 216 -19.62 -7.84 6.88
N PHE A 217 -20.48 -8.86 6.80
CA PHE A 217 -20.16 -10.16 6.22
C PHE A 217 -20.74 -10.37 4.83
N SER A 218 -21.52 -9.41 4.32
CA SER A 218 -22.14 -9.50 3.00
C SER A 218 -21.56 -8.50 2.00
N GLN A 219 -21.86 -8.71 0.73
CA GLN A 219 -21.47 -7.83 -0.36
C GLN A 219 -22.70 -7.49 -1.20
N ILE A 220 -22.80 -6.24 -1.57
CA ILE A 220 -23.75 -5.76 -2.56
C ILE A 220 -23.09 -5.75 -3.95
N SER A 221 -23.83 -6.14 -4.95
CA SER A 221 -23.41 -6.09 -6.35
C SER A 221 -24.49 -5.45 -7.20
N GLY A 222 -24.08 -4.73 -8.21
CA GLY A 222 -24.99 -4.05 -9.10
C GLY A 222 -24.29 -3.46 -10.31
N VAL A 223 -25.02 -2.55 -10.95
CA VAL A 223 -24.55 -1.76 -12.08
C VAL A 223 -24.76 -0.29 -11.77
N ILE A 224 -23.75 0.52 -12.05
CA ILE A 224 -23.86 1.98 -11.97
C ILE A 224 -23.70 2.62 -13.33
N MET A 225 -24.40 3.73 -13.52
CA MET A 225 -24.23 4.62 -14.66
C MET A 225 -23.10 5.63 -14.39
N PRO A 226 -22.48 6.21 -15.44
CA PRO A 226 -21.39 7.18 -15.28
C PRO A 226 -21.72 8.36 -14.35
N GLU A 227 -22.96 8.81 -14.32
CA GLU A 227 -23.44 9.93 -13.50
C GLU A 227 -23.40 9.63 -12.00
N GLN A 228 -23.54 8.35 -11.64
CA GLN A 228 -23.51 7.87 -10.25
C GLN A 228 -22.07 7.70 -9.72
N TRP A 229 -21.06 7.73 -10.59
CA TRP A 229 -19.68 7.51 -10.21
C TRP A 229 -19.17 8.35 -9.02
N PRO A 230 -19.50 9.65 -8.91
CA PRO A 230 -19.08 10.44 -7.77
C PRO A 230 -19.46 9.86 -6.41
N ASP A 231 -20.60 9.17 -6.33
CA ASP A 231 -21.17 8.60 -5.10
C ASP A 231 -20.61 7.19 -4.80
N PHE A 232 -20.25 6.44 -5.85
CA PHE A 232 -19.80 5.04 -5.74
C PHE A 232 -18.29 4.84 -5.87
N LYS A 233 -17.55 5.85 -6.35
CA LYS A 233 -16.10 5.70 -6.58
C LYS A 233 -15.36 5.33 -5.30
N PRO A 234 -14.33 4.50 -5.38
CA PRO A 234 -13.46 4.22 -4.26
C PRO A 234 -12.87 5.49 -3.66
N THR A 235 -12.72 5.54 -2.34
CA THR A 235 -12.07 6.66 -1.64
C THR A 235 -10.62 6.83 -2.02
N LEU A 236 -9.96 5.73 -2.39
CA LEU A 236 -8.56 5.70 -2.83
C LEU A 236 -8.45 5.43 -4.34
N ILE A 237 -8.04 6.43 -5.08
CA ILE A 237 -7.57 6.30 -6.48
C ILE A 237 -6.12 6.80 -6.51
N PRO A 238 -5.11 5.90 -6.59
CA PRO A 238 -3.69 6.24 -6.55
C PRO A 238 -3.27 7.24 -7.62
N ARG A 239 -2.50 8.26 -7.22
CA ARG A 239 -2.06 9.33 -8.13
C ARG A 239 -0.63 9.80 -7.82
N GLY A 240 -0.01 10.51 -8.75
CA GLY A 240 1.32 11.13 -8.56
C GLY A 240 2.45 10.13 -8.71
N ILE A 241 2.86 9.50 -7.61
CA ILE A 241 3.83 8.40 -7.59
C ILE A 241 3.10 7.15 -7.14
N ILE A 242 3.19 6.07 -7.92
CA ILE A 242 2.66 4.78 -7.52
C ILE A 242 3.77 3.72 -7.52
N TYR A 243 3.61 2.74 -6.65
CA TYR A 243 4.45 1.53 -6.67
C TYR A 243 3.65 0.38 -7.23
N ASN A 244 4.16 -0.23 -8.30
CA ASN A 244 3.54 -1.37 -8.98
C ASN A 244 4.43 -2.59 -8.85
N ILE A 245 3.89 -3.71 -8.37
CA ILE A 245 4.66 -4.96 -8.22
C ILE A 245 4.38 -5.88 -9.41
N ILE A 246 5.45 -6.44 -9.96
CA ILE A 246 5.43 -7.39 -11.07
C ILE A 246 6.00 -8.72 -10.57
N TYR A 247 5.13 -9.72 -10.38
CA TYR A 247 5.48 -11.09 -9.92
C TYR A 247 5.86 -12.03 -11.08
N GLY A 248 6.46 -11.49 -12.14
CA GLY A 248 6.79 -12.27 -13.33
C GLY A 248 5.65 -12.40 -14.35
N GLN A 249 4.51 -11.71 -14.15
CA GLN A 249 3.42 -11.73 -15.13
C GLN A 249 3.87 -11.20 -16.50
N HIS A 250 3.49 -11.94 -17.52
CA HIS A 250 3.71 -11.53 -18.91
C HIS A 250 2.53 -10.67 -19.37
N TYR A 251 2.85 -9.47 -19.86
CA TYR A 251 1.85 -8.55 -20.42
C TYR A 251 1.73 -8.78 -21.92
N THR A 252 0.66 -9.44 -22.32
CA THR A 252 0.32 -9.72 -23.73
C THR A 252 -0.99 -9.05 -24.13
N GLU A 253 -1.89 -8.82 -23.17
CA GLU A 253 -3.18 -8.21 -23.41
C GLU A 253 -3.06 -6.69 -23.54
N THR A 254 -3.50 -6.15 -24.67
CA THR A 254 -3.44 -4.71 -24.95
C THR A 254 -4.80 -4.00 -24.83
N THR A 255 -5.88 -4.76 -24.65
CA THR A 255 -7.26 -4.28 -24.66
C THR A 255 -7.98 -4.38 -23.32
N ARG A 256 -7.40 -5.12 -22.37
CA ARG A 256 -7.93 -5.25 -21.00
C ARG A 256 -6.82 -5.08 -19.98
N LYS A 257 -7.12 -4.43 -18.85
CA LYS A 257 -6.26 -4.38 -17.67
C LYS A 257 -7.10 -4.45 -16.41
N ILE A 258 -6.57 -5.16 -15.43
CA ILE A 258 -7.03 -5.17 -14.06
C ILE A 258 -6.02 -4.39 -13.26
N PHE A 259 -6.44 -3.29 -12.65
CA PHE A 259 -5.63 -2.46 -11.78
C PHE A 259 -6.05 -2.74 -10.34
N LEU A 260 -5.20 -3.47 -9.64
CA LEU A 260 -5.42 -3.85 -8.25
C LEU A 260 -4.67 -2.88 -7.33
N ILE A 261 -5.34 -2.39 -6.31
CA ILE A 261 -4.80 -1.53 -5.25
C ILE A 261 -4.90 -2.33 -3.97
N ARG A 262 -3.78 -2.54 -3.29
CA ARG A 262 -3.73 -3.28 -2.03
C ARG A 262 -3.14 -2.42 -0.93
N GLY A 263 -3.83 -2.40 0.19
CA GLY A 263 -3.35 -1.76 1.41
C GLY A 263 -2.31 -2.62 2.13
N ILE A 264 -1.53 -1.98 2.98
CA ILE A 264 -0.54 -2.63 3.81
C ILE A 264 -1.16 -2.87 5.19
N ALA A 265 -1.36 -4.13 5.56
CA ALA A 265 -1.87 -4.55 6.87
C ALA A 265 -3.24 -3.95 7.28
N ASN A 266 -4.06 -3.49 6.34
CA ASN A 266 -5.36 -2.86 6.61
C ASN A 266 -6.54 -3.52 5.86
N GLY A 267 -6.30 -4.65 5.19
CA GLY A 267 -7.34 -5.38 4.45
C GLY A 267 -7.88 -4.70 3.19
N LEU A 268 -7.43 -3.48 2.87
CA LEU A 268 -7.89 -2.76 1.69
C LEU A 268 -7.52 -3.50 0.41
N GLU A 269 -8.50 -3.83 -0.39
CA GLU A 269 -8.33 -4.33 -1.76
C GLU A 269 -9.36 -3.69 -2.68
N ILE A 270 -8.90 -2.90 -3.65
CA ILE A 270 -9.75 -2.27 -4.66
C ILE A 270 -9.30 -2.75 -6.03
N GLU A 271 -10.23 -3.23 -6.82
CA GLU A 271 -9.99 -3.68 -8.18
C GLU A 271 -10.72 -2.80 -9.18
N LEU A 272 -10.00 -2.22 -10.13
CA LEU A 272 -10.54 -1.47 -11.26
C LEU A 272 -10.26 -2.25 -12.55
N VAL A 273 -11.31 -2.65 -13.27
CA VAL A 273 -11.18 -3.37 -14.54
C VAL A 273 -11.44 -2.41 -15.69
N PHE A 274 -10.43 -2.25 -16.52
CA PHE A 274 -10.50 -1.41 -17.71
C PHE A 274 -10.46 -2.26 -18.99
N ARG A 275 -11.23 -1.84 -19.98
CA ARG A 275 -11.25 -2.45 -21.32
C ARG A 275 -11.20 -1.38 -22.40
N LYS A 276 -10.56 -1.68 -23.51
CA LYS A 276 -10.62 -0.79 -24.69
C LYS A 276 -11.91 -1.03 -25.45
N VAL A 277 -12.70 0.03 -25.60
CA VAL A 277 -13.90 0.08 -26.43
C VAL A 277 -13.65 1.10 -27.53
N LYS A 278 -13.70 0.67 -28.79
CA LYS A 278 -13.38 1.53 -29.95
C LYS A 278 -12.04 2.28 -29.79
N GLY A 279 -11.01 1.56 -29.30
CA GLY A 279 -9.66 2.09 -29.10
C GLY A 279 -9.44 2.96 -27.86
N LYS A 280 -10.47 3.29 -27.09
CA LYS A 280 -10.39 4.09 -25.87
C LYS A 280 -10.56 3.21 -24.64
N TRP A 281 -9.76 3.45 -23.60
CA TRP A 281 -9.90 2.78 -22.31
C TRP A 281 -11.19 3.22 -21.61
N LYS A 282 -11.95 2.25 -21.10
CA LYS A 282 -13.19 2.44 -20.34
C LYS A 282 -13.12 1.60 -19.07
N LEU A 283 -13.54 2.17 -17.94
CA LEU A 283 -13.82 1.42 -16.72
C LEU A 283 -15.10 0.60 -16.98
N VAL A 284 -15.03 -0.71 -16.78
CA VAL A 284 -16.15 -1.64 -17.00
C VAL A 284 -16.60 -2.36 -15.75
N LYS A 285 -15.72 -2.40 -14.73
CA LYS A 285 -16.03 -3.03 -13.44
C LYS A 285 -15.13 -2.44 -12.36
N PHE A 286 -15.64 -2.36 -11.14
CA PHE A 286 -14.82 -2.16 -9.96
C PHE A 286 -15.32 -3.02 -8.78
N ASN A 287 -14.40 -3.38 -7.90
CA ASN A 287 -14.69 -4.04 -6.63
C ASN A 287 -13.96 -3.25 -5.54
N SER A 288 -14.55 -3.07 -4.37
CA SER A 288 -13.95 -2.37 -3.24
C SER A 288 -14.28 -3.08 -1.93
#